data_0623b279a5dfae349297c93f2916a516
#
_entry.id   0623b279a5dfae349297c93f2916a516
#
_cell.length_a   1.000
_cell.length_b   1.000
_cell.length_c   1.000
_cell.angle_alpha   90.00
_cell.angle_beta   90.00
_cell.angle_gamma   90.00
#
_symmetry.space_group_name_H-M   'P 1'
#
loop_
_entity.id
_entity.type
_entity.pdbx_description
1 polymer ?
#
loop_
_entity_poly.entity_id
_entity_poly.type
_entity_poly.pdbx_seq_one_letter_code
_entity_poly.pdbx_strand_id
1 'polypeptide(L)'
;MVDSVIDIPPIWDSLIGQSDVVAKLAKAVTDAELITRGESGPGMTHAWLITGPPGSGRSTAATAFAAALVCPLDGCGQCQVCRMAPVGGHPDVHIVTPTGLSYGVDEARELVRLSSLAPIDSPWRVIVVEDADRLTDQAFHALLKTLEEPPPHTVWVLCAPSVEDVLPTIISRTRHLSLRTPTTAEVRDLLIHTYSVDPAMASFAARASQGHIGRARGLALEEQARLRRQSDLRTVFNLRDVPSCVVAAGDLVKAATEAANARSDQLDAQEDEQLKAAFGIEEGSRVTGSSKKTVDAAKKQLLTTQKSRRKRMIRDEVDRSLVDLLGLFRDVLLIQLDSNLELINQEMRPQLEQLAARSKASDSTRILEAIEYTRASVQANTPPQLAVEALMIAIKDPLLAPGRVHKQ
;
A
#
# COMPACT_ATOMS: atom_id res chain seq x y z
N MET A 1 14.01 -32.21 22.18
CA MET A 1 13.58 -30.80 22.13
C MET A 1 12.25 -30.84 21.45
N VAL A 2 11.19 -30.59 22.22
CA VAL A 2 9.81 -30.56 21.69
C VAL A 2 9.66 -29.26 20.98
N ASP A 3 9.53 -29.26 19.66
CA ASP A 3 9.05 -28.10 18.91
C ASP A 3 7.65 -27.78 19.46
N SER A 4 7.58 -26.80 20.34
CA SER A 4 6.29 -26.23 20.75
C SER A 4 5.68 -25.62 19.51
N VAL A 5 4.63 -26.25 18.99
CA VAL A 5 3.75 -25.65 17.98
C VAL A 5 3.29 -24.34 18.59
N ILE A 6 3.80 -23.23 18.10
CA ILE A 6 3.33 -21.90 18.48
C ILE A 6 1.91 -21.84 17.94
N ASP A 7 0.93 -21.82 18.83
CA ASP A 7 -0.47 -21.60 18.47
C ASP A 7 -0.56 -20.16 17.93
N ILE A 8 -0.70 -20.04 16.60
CA ILE A 8 -0.65 -18.75 15.90
C ILE A 8 -2.03 -18.09 16.05
N PRO A 9 -2.13 -16.97 16.78
CA PRO A 9 -3.41 -16.30 16.99
C PRO A 9 -4.08 -15.83 15.68
N PRO A 10 -5.42 -15.76 15.62
CA PRO A 10 -6.17 -15.45 14.39
C PRO A 10 -5.88 -14.06 13.78
N ILE A 11 -5.29 -13.14 14.52
CA ILE A 11 -4.91 -11.81 13.97
C ILE A 11 -3.97 -11.95 12.75
N TRP A 12 -3.22 -13.05 12.68
CA TRP A 12 -2.25 -13.32 11.62
C TRP A 12 -2.84 -13.97 10.37
N ASP A 13 -4.11 -14.40 10.39
CA ASP A 13 -4.77 -15.06 9.25
C ASP A 13 -4.85 -14.18 8.00
N SER A 14 -4.76 -12.86 8.19
CA SER A 14 -4.71 -11.89 7.09
C SER A 14 -3.35 -11.85 6.35
N LEU A 15 -2.29 -12.45 6.93
CA LEU A 15 -0.91 -12.45 6.40
C LEU A 15 -0.61 -13.72 5.59
N ILE A 16 -1.10 -13.73 4.37
CA ILE A 16 -1.04 -14.90 3.50
C ILE A 16 0.35 -15.09 2.90
N GLY A 17 0.80 -16.34 2.91
CA GLY A 17 2.10 -16.71 2.37
C GLY A 17 3.31 -16.18 3.15
N GLN A 18 3.13 -15.74 4.40
CA GLN A 18 4.18 -15.11 5.20
C GLN A 18 4.49 -15.89 6.48
N SER A 19 4.40 -17.23 6.45
CA SER A 19 4.54 -18.10 7.63
C SER A 19 5.77 -17.79 8.49
N ASP A 20 6.93 -17.57 7.86
CA ASP A 20 8.18 -17.29 8.56
C ASP A 20 8.17 -15.91 9.26
N VAL A 21 7.55 -14.91 8.62
CA VAL A 21 7.40 -13.58 9.20
C VAL A 21 6.40 -13.62 10.34
N VAL A 22 5.27 -14.31 10.15
CA VAL A 22 4.25 -14.51 11.18
C VAL A 22 4.85 -15.19 12.42
N ALA A 23 5.62 -16.26 12.24
CA ALA A 23 6.28 -16.96 13.35
C ALA A 23 7.23 -16.03 14.15
N LYS A 24 7.99 -15.16 13.44
CA LYS A 24 8.90 -14.20 14.08
C LYS A 24 8.14 -13.10 14.84
N LEU A 25 7.06 -12.58 14.25
CA LEU A 25 6.23 -11.55 14.87
C LEU A 25 5.43 -12.10 16.06
N ALA A 26 4.84 -13.28 15.94
CA ALA A 26 4.15 -13.95 17.04
C ALA A 26 5.10 -14.22 18.22
N LYS A 27 6.31 -14.71 17.92
CA LYS A 27 7.34 -14.88 18.96
C LYS A 27 7.69 -13.54 19.62
N ALA A 28 7.79 -12.43 18.84
CA ALA A 28 8.08 -11.12 19.40
C ALA A 28 6.96 -10.65 20.35
N VAL A 29 5.69 -10.94 20.04
CA VAL A 29 4.55 -10.63 20.92
C VAL A 29 4.67 -11.40 22.25
N THR A 30 4.91 -12.71 22.20
CA THR A 30 5.14 -13.51 23.40
C THR A 30 6.33 -12.99 24.22
N ASP A 31 7.43 -12.64 23.55
CA ASP A 31 8.61 -12.09 24.23
C ASP A 31 8.34 -10.68 24.81
N ALA A 32 7.48 -9.89 24.19
CA ALA A 32 7.04 -8.60 24.71
C ALA A 32 6.24 -8.75 26.03
N GLU A 33 5.43 -9.80 26.16
CA GLU A 33 4.72 -10.12 27.38
C GLU A 33 5.70 -10.52 28.51
N LEU A 34 6.76 -11.30 28.21
CA LEU A 34 7.82 -11.64 29.16
C LEU A 34 8.52 -10.36 29.67
N ILE A 35 8.83 -9.41 28.78
CA ILE A 35 9.43 -8.13 29.17
C ILE A 35 8.54 -7.33 30.11
N THR A 36 7.23 -7.29 29.91
CA THR A 36 6.31 -6.61 30.82
C THR A 36 6.25 -7.25 32.20
N ARG A 37 6.60 -8.54 32.33
CA ARG A 37 6.75 -9.25 33.61
C ARG A 37 8.14 -9.12 34.22
N GLY A 38 9.05 -8.39 33.58
CA GLY A 38 10.44 -8.22 34.06
C GLY A 38 11.36 -9.39 33.66
N GLU A 39 10.94 -10.24 32.72
CA GLU A 39 11.71 -11.36 32.21
C GLU A 39 12.44 -11.00 30.91
N SER A 40 13.34 -11.91 30.45
CA SER A 40 14.06 -11.70 29.17
C SER A 40 13.20 -12.11 27.99
N GLY A 41 13.06 -11.24 27.00
CA GLY A 41 12.32 -11.45 25.74
C GLY A 41 13.20 -11.20 24.50
N PRO A 42 14.16 -12.09 24.14
CA PRO A 42 15.16 -11.81 23.09
C PRO A 42 14.58 -11.71 21.67
N GLY A 43 13.35 -12.18 21.44
CA GLY A 43 12.63 -12.03 20.17
C GLY A 43 12.05 -10.65 19.98
N MET A 44 11.84 -9.88 21.03
CA MET A 44 11.29 -8.53 20.92
C MET A 44 12.42 -7.49 20.74
N THR A 45 12.10 -6.45 19.98
CA THR A 45 12.93 -5.26 19.81
C THR A 45 12.04 -4.03 19.66
N HIS A 46 12.59 -2.87 19.95
CA HIS A 46 11.86 -1.59 19.89
C HIS A 46 11.67 -1.03 18.48
N ALA A 47 12.39 -1.53 17.46
CA ALA A 47 12.30 -1.03 16.10
C ALA A 47 12.33 -2.15 15.06
N TRP A 48 11.37 -2.12 14.16
CA TRP A 48 11.16 -3.09 13.09
C TRP A 48 11.12 -2.39 11.75
N LEU A 49 11.72 -3.01 10.74
CA LEU A 49 11.60 -2.60 9.33
C LEU A 49 10.96 -3.75 8.56
N ILE A 50 9.75 -3.53 8.08
CA ILE A 50 9.00 -4.50 7.25
C ILE A 50 9.10 -4.05 5.80
N THR A 51 9.79 -4.83 4.97
CA THR A 51 9.91 -4.57 3.54
C THR A 51 9.17 -5.59 2.71
N GLY A 52 8.89 -5.26 1.46
CA GLY A 52 8.26 -6.15 0.48
C GLY A 52 7.60 -5.36 -0.65
N PRO A 53 7.37 -5.98 -1.80
CA PRO A 53 6.77 -5.32 -2.95
C PRO A 53 5.37 -4.78 -2.63
N PRO A 54 4.87 -3.80 -3.41
CA PRO A 54 3.51 -3.30 -3.25
C PRO A 54 2.48 -4.44 -3.24
N GLY A 55 1.57 -4.42 -2.25
CA GLY A 55 0.55 -5.46 -2.11
C GLY A 55 0.97 -6.74 -1.40
N SER A 56 2.23 -6.89 -0.97
CA SER A 56 2.71 -8.05 -0.19
C SER A 56 2.12 -8.15 1.23
N GLY A 57 1.41 -7.12 1.71
CA GLY A 57 0.80 -7.10 3.02
C GLY A 57 1.61 -6.38 4.11
N ARG A 58 2.55 -5.48 3.74
CA ARG A 58 3.37 -4.72 4.72
C ARG A 58 2.54 -4.03 5.78
N SER A 59 1.58 -3.17 5.35
CA SER A 59 0.68 -2.47 6.27
C SER A 59 -0.15 -3.44 7.11
N THR A 60 -0.60 -4.54 6.51
CA THR A 60 -1.33 -5.59 7.22
C THR A 60 -0.46 -6.24 8.29
N ALA A 61 0.80 -6.56 7.97
CA ALA A 61 1.75 -7.13 8.93
C ALA A 61 2.03 -6.17 10.09
N ALA A 62 2.29 -4.90 9.77
CA ALA A 62 2.58 -3.86 10.75
C ALA A 62 1.39 -3.61 11.69
N THR A 63 0.19 -3.50 11.14
CA THR A 63 -1.03 -3.25 11.94
C THR A 63 -1.48 -4.48 12.73
N ALA A 64 -1.32 -5.70 12.18
CA ALA A 64 -1.56 -6.93 12.93
C ALA A 64 -0.58 -7.09 14.10
N PHE A 65 0.70 -6.77 13.88
CA PHE A 65 1.70 -6.77 14.94
C PHE A 65 1.40 -5.72 16.02
N ALA A 66 1.06 -4.50 15.62
CA ALA A 66 0.63 -3.47 16.56
C ALA A 66 -0.60 -3.90 17.38
N ALA A 67 -1.61 -4.48 16.73
CA ALA A 67 -2.80 -4.97 17.40
C ALA A 67 -2.51 -6.13 18.36
N ALA A 68 -1.60 -7.04 18.01
CA ALA A 68 -1.19 -8.14 18.87
C ALA A 68 -0.47 -7.64 20.14
N LEU A 69 0.43 -6.65 20.02
CA LEU A 69 1.17 -6.06 21.14
C LEU A 69 0.28 -5.34 22.16
N VAL A 70 -0.84 -4.76 21.72
CA VAL A 70 -1.77 -4.05 22.61
C VAL A 70 -2.98 -4.90 23.01
N CYS A 71 -3.12 -6.10 22.44
CA CYS A 71 -4.20 -7.03 22.76
C CYS A 71 -3.90 -7.77 24.07
N PRO A 72 -4.83 -7.81 25.06
CA PRO A 72 -4.62 -8.55 26.30
C PRO A 72 -4.59 -10.08 26.12
N LEU A 73 -4.84 -10.58 24.90
CA LEU A 73 -4.83 -12.00 24.52
C LEU A 73 -3.93 -12.22 23.29
N ASP A 74 -2.81 -11.51 23.19
CA ASP A 74 -1.73 -11.69 22.20
C ASP A 74 -2.20 -11.72 20.73
N GLY A 75 -3.29 -11.01 20.43
CA GLY A 75 -3.79 -10.94 19.06
C GLY A 75 -4.92 -11.92 18.76
N CYS A 76 -5.88 -12.08 19.66
CA CYS A 76 -7.01 -13.00 19.49
C CYS A 76 -7.89 -12.76 18.24
N GLY A 77 -7.72 -11.65 17.50
CA GLY A 77 -8.44 -11.32 16.27
C GLY A 77 -9.92 -10.93 16.44
N GLN A 78 -10.51 -11.11 17.63
CA GLN A 78 -11.96 -10.98 17.85
C GLN A 78 -12.35 -9.87 18.81
N CYS A 79 -11.48 -9.47 19.74
CA CYS A 79 -11.77 -8.45 20.73
C CYS A 79 -11.86 -7.05 20.09
N GLN A 80 -12.37 -6.09 20.84
CA GLN A 80 -12.50 -4.70 20.40
C GLN A 80 -11.14 -4.09 20.02
N VAL A 81 -10.09 -4.38 20.80
CA VAL A 81 -8.71 -3.92 20.55
C VAL A 81 -8.22 -4.42 19.20
N CYS A 82 -8.35 -5.72 18.91
CA CYS A 82 -7.93 -6.31 17.62
C CYS A 82 -8.69 -5.74 16.41
N ARG A 83 -9.92 -5.26 16.62
CA ARG A 83 -10.70 -4.62 15.54
C ARG A 83 -10.37 -3.14 15.38
N MET A 84 -10.06 -2.42 16.45
CA MET A 84 -9.81 -0.98 16.42
C MET A 84 -8.35 -0.63 16.10
N ALA A 85 -7.39 -1.37 16.64
CA ALA A 85 -5.97 -1.06 16.47
C ALA A 85 -5.51 -1.02 15.01
N PRO A 86 -5.90 -1.95 14.12
CA PRO A 86 -5.49 -1.92 12.72
C PRO A 86 -6.00 -0.71 11.91
N VAL A 87 -7.01 -0.02 12.41
CA VAL A 87 -7.58 1.19 11.78
C VAL A 87 -7.22 2.48 12.54
N GLY A 88 -6.26 2.41 13.47
CA GLY A 88 -5.80 3.57 14.25
C GLY A 88 -6.79 4.04 15.33
N GLY A 89 -7.78 3.22 15.69
CA GLY A 89 -8.78 3.55 16.72
C GLY A 89 -8.35 3.25 18.15
N HIS A 90 -7.13 2.75 18.38
CA HIS A 90 -6.61 2.49 19.74
C HIS A 90 -5.66 3.63 20.18
N PRO A 91 -5.76 4.14 21.44
CA PRO A 91 -4.99 5.30 21.88
C PRO A 91 -3.47 5.08 21.88
N ASP A 92 -3.02 3.82 21.98
CA ASP A 92 -1.61 3.46 21.99
C ASP A 92 -1.09 2.94 20.64
N VAL A 93 -1.91 2.93 19.58
CA VAL A 93 -1.50 2.56 18.23
C VAL A 93 -1.65 3.75 17.29
N HIS A 94 -0.53 4.24 16.80
CA HIS A 94 -0.48 5.36 15.87
C HIS A 94 -0.04 4.88 14.51
N ILE A 95 -0.96 4.86 13.54
CA ILE A 95 -0.67 4.52 12.14
C ILE A 95 -0.54 5.82 11.38
N VAL A 96 0.65 6.04 10.80
CA VAL A 96 0.97 7.28 10.11
C VAL A 96 1.26 6.97 8.66
N THR A 97 0.54 7.66 7.78
CA THR A 97 0.72 7.65 6.34
C THR A 97 1.13 9.04 5.88
N PRO A 98 1.98 9.18 4.84
CA PRO A 98 2.37 10.50 4.37
C PRO A 98 1.14 11.29 3.91
N THR A 99 0.99 12.50 4.43
CA THR A 99 -0.10 13.40 4.03
C THR A 99 0.11 13.97 2.63
N GLY A 100 1.39 14.02 2.18
CA GLY A 100 1.81 14.50 0.87
C GLY A 100 2.60 13.45 0.08
N LEU A 101 3.59 13.93 -0.66
CA LEU A 101 4.52 13.07 -1.41
C LEU A 101 5.62 12.49 -0.53
N SER A 102 5.93 13.16 0.56
CA SER A 102 6.98 12.78 1.51
C SER A 102 6.59 13.24 2.91
N TYR A 103 7.20 12.62 3.91
CA TYR A 103 7.16 13.10 5.28
C TYR A 103 8.18 14.22 5.47
N GLY A 104 7.73 15.35 5.98
CA GLY A 104 8.60 16.45 6.37
C GLY A 104 9.21 16.26 7.77
N VAL A 105 10.18 17.13 8.11
CA VAL A 105 10.84 17.11 9.42
C VAL A 105 9.86 17.40 10.58
N ASP A 106 8.83 18.21 10.34
CA ASP A 106 7.87 18.55 11.39
C ASP A 106 6.92 17.38 11.70
N GLU A 107 6.53 16.59 10.69
CA GLU A 107 5.79 15.34 10.89
C GLU A 107 6.65 14.33 11.67
N ALA A 108 7.93 14.20 11.34
CA ALA A 108 8.86 13.32 12.06
C ALA A 108 9.04 13.77 13.54
N ARG A 109 9.15 15.08 13.80
CA ARG A 109 9.22 15.60 15.18
C ARG A 109 7.95 15.31 15.98
N GLU A 110 6.80 15.40 15.36
CA GLU A 110 5.53 15.04 16.01
C GLU A 110 5.49 13.54 16.36
N LEU A 111 6.00 12.67 15.49
CA LEU A 111 6.12 11.24 15.78
C LEU A 111 7.06 10.98 16.96
N VAL A 112 8.20 11.70 17.03
CA VAL A 112 9.13 11.65 18.19
C VAL A 112 8.42 12.11 19.46
N ARG A 113 7.64 13.18 19.41
CA ARG A 113 6.85 13.64 20.55
C ARG A 113 5.84 12.60 21.01
N LEU A 114 5.10 12.00 20.08
CA LEU A 114 4.14 10.93 20.37
C LEU A 114 4.81 9.70 20.97
N SER A 115 5.99 9.33 20.48
CA SER A 115 6.75 8.19 21.00
C SER A 115 7.21 8.38 22.44
N SER A 116 7.39 9.62 22.87
CA SER A 116 7.85 9.96 24.21
C SER A 116 6.76 9.92 25.28
N LEU A 117 5.49 9.76 24.87
CA LEU A 117 4.36 9.64 25.79
C LEU A 117 4.27 8.20 26.31
N ALA A 118 3.96 8.02 27.59
CA ALA A 118 3.68 6.70 28.15
C ALA A 118 2.42 6.08 27.51
N PRO A 119 2.35 4.75 27.35
CA PRO A 119 1.12 4.07 26.98
C PRO A 119 -0.03 4.40 27.95
N ILE A 120 -1.26 4.35 27.46
CA ILE A 120 -2.48 4.73 28.23
C ILE A 120 -3.26 3.49 28.65
N ASP A 121 -3.65 2.65 27.68
CA ASP A 121 -4.57 1.53 27.88
C ASP A 121 -3.89 0.16 27.74
N SER A 122 -2.65 0.13 27.23
CA SER A 122 -1.92 -1.10 26.98
C SER A 122 -0.48 -1.04 27.51
N PRO A 123 0.23 -2.19 27.62
CA PRO A 123 1.64 -2.20 28.03
C PRO A 123 2.60 -1.53 27.04
N TRP A 124 2.17 -1.41 25.77
CA TRP A 124 3.01 -0.95 24.67
C TRP A 124 2.39 0.20 23.90
N ARG A 125 3.21 1.15 23.51
CA ARG A 125 2.89 2.15 22.49
C ARG A 125 3.52 1.75 21.17
N VAL A 126 2.72 1.71 20.11
CA VAL A 126 3.19 1.28 18.79
C VAL A 126 2.99 2.40 17.77
N ILE A 127 4.07 2.74 17.07
CA ILE A 127 4.07 3.74 16.00
C ILE A 127 4.37 3.02 14.69
N VAL A 128 3.37 2.93 13.83
CA VAL A 128 3.49 2.36 12.49
C VAL A 128 3.67 3.50 11.49
N VAL A 129 4.79 3.50 10.78
CA VAL A 129 5.09 4.46 9.71
C VAL A 129 4.98 3.75 8.38
N GLU A 130 3.89 3.99 7.65
CA GLU A 130 3.70 3.46 6.31
C GLU A 130 4.51 4.27 5.29
N ASP A 131 4.97 3.60 4.21
CA ASP A 131 5.79 4.22 3.16
C ASP A 131 6.98 5.02 3.73
N ALA A 132 7.76 4.42 4.63
CA ALA A 132 8.91 5.05 5.27
C ALA A 132 10.00 5.47 4.26
N ASP A 133 10.04 4.88 3.06
CA ASP A 133 10.85 5.30 1.92
C ASP A 133 10.58 6.76 1.49
N ARG A 134 9.43 7.32 1.88
CA ARG A 134 9.03 8.71 1.59
C ARG A 134 9.44 9.69 2.69
N LEU A 135 10.13 9.25 3.73
CA LEU A 135 10.75 10.15 4.70
C LEU A 135 11.88 10.94 4.02
N THR A 136 11.87 12.27 4.17
CA THR A 136 13.01 13.08 3.72
C THR A 136 14.22 12.76 4.59
N ASP A 137 15.46 13.01 4.09
CA ASP A 137 16.68 12.80 4.87
C ASP A 137 16.64 13.52 6.22
N GLN A 138 16.10 14.74 6.26
CA GLN A 138 15.93 15.50 7.49
C GLN A 138 14.92 14.86 8.44
N ALA A 139 13.85 14.27 7.92
CA ALA A 139 12.87 13.53 8.71
C ALA A 139 13.48 12.23 9.27
N PHE A 140 14.24 11.49 8.46
CA PHE A 140 15.01 10.33 8.94
C PHE A 140 15.95 10.70 10.06
N HIS A 141 16.74 11.78 9.91
CA HIS A 141 17.66 12.23 10.96
C HIS A 141 16.96 12.61 12.27
N ALA A 142 15.75 13.16 12.19
CA ALA A 142 14.96 13.47 13.39
C ALA A 142 14.53 12.20 14.17
N LEU A 143 14.33 11.06 13.49
CA LEU A 143 13.97 9.80 14.11
C LEU A 143 15.15 9.03 14.72
N LEU A 144 16.39 9.25 14.24
CA LEU A 144 17.56 8.44 14.63
C LEU A 144 17.74 8.32 16.13
N LYS A 145 17.67 9.44 16.86
CA LYS A 145 17.87 9.43 18.32
C LYS A 145 16.84 8.54 19.03
N THR A 146 15.59 8.60 18.62
CA THR A 146 14.49 7.81 19.22
C THR A 146 14.60 6.33 18.84
N LEU A 147 15.18 6.03 17.68
CA LEU A 147 15.44 4.65 17.26
C LEU A 147 16.71 4.07 17.94
N GLU A 148 17.65 4.91 18.39
CA GLU A 148 18.82 4.48 19.17
C GLU A 148 18.48 4.27 20.64
N GLU A 149 17.78 5.24 21.23
CA GLU A 149 17.42 5.29 22.64
C GLU A 149 15.90 5.47 22.77
N PRO A 150 15.12 4.40 22.52
CA PRO A 150 13.67 4.48 22.53
C PRO A 150 13.16 4.71 23.96
N PRO A 151 12.06 5.45 24.11
CA PRO A 151 11.33 5.49 25.37
C PRO A 151 10.88 4.09 25.79
N PRO A 152 10.80 3.80 27.09
CA PRO A 152 10.33 2.51 27.59
C PRO A 152 8.96 2.15 27.01
N HIS A 153 8.77 0.85 26.66
CA HIS A 153 7.51 0.33 26.13
C HIS A 153 7.02 0.99 24.81
N THR A 154 7.95 1.57 24.03
CA THR A 154 7.63 2.13 22.71
C THR A 154 8.20 1.25 21.60
N VAL A 155 7.39 0.93 20.59
CA VAL A 155 7.77 0.10 19.44
C VAL A 155 7.54 0.88 18.15
N TRP A 156 8.56 0.91 17.30
CA TRP A 156 8.51 1.49 15.97
C TRP A 156 8.38 0.38 14.92
N VAL A 157 7.45 0.54 13.98
CA VAL A 157 7.30 -0.36 12.84
C VAL A 157 7.33 0.48 11.57
N LEU A 158 8.42 0.40 10.84
CA LEU A 158 8.63 1.11 9.57
C LEU A 158 8.29 0.18 8.40
N CYS A 159 7.53 0.65 7.43
CA CYS A 159 7.17 -0.10 6.22
C CYS A 159 7.80 0.57 4.99
N ALA A 160 8.54 -0.19 4.18
CA ALA A 160 9.14 0.31 2.94
C ALA A 160 9.06 -0.73 1.81
N PRO A 161 9.09 -0.34 0.51
CA PRO A 161 9.06 -1.30 -0.60
C PRO A 161 10.26 -2.22 -0.62
N SER A 162 11.45 -1.69 -0.37
CA SER A 162 12.69 -2.44 -0.30
C SER A 162 13.62 -1.91 0.80
N VAL A 163 14.67 -2.64 1.13
CA VAL A 163 15.65 -2.21 2.12
C VAL A 163 16.53 -1.09 1.56
N GLU A 164 16.74 -1.06 0.25
CA GLU A 164 17.53 -0.06 -0.45
C GLU A 164 16.88 1.33 -0.44
N ASP A 165 15.58 1.40 -0.22
CA ASP A 165 14.82 2.64 -0.14
C ASP A 165 14.92 3.32 1.24
N VAL A 166 15.64 2.72 2.19
CA VAL A 166 15.78 3.20 3.56
C VAL A 166 17.24 3.48 3.89
N LEU A 167 17.52 4.56 4.63
CA LEU A 167 18.87 4.91 4.99
C LEU A 167 19.59 3.80 5.78
N PRO A 168 20.85 3.48 5.47
CA PRO A 168 21.64 2.44 6.16
C PRO A 168 21.69 2.63 7.68
N THR A 169 21.64 3.88 8.14
CA THR A 169 21.61 4.24 9.57
C THR A 169 20.36 3.77 10.30
N ILE A 170 19.21 3.70 9.60
CA ILE A 170 17.94 3.14 10.12
C ILE A 170 17.99 1.62 10.08
N ILE A 171 18.46 1.05 8.95
CA ILE A 171 18.54 -0.41 8.78
C ILE A 171 19.37 -1.03 9.92
N SER A 172 20.48 -0.42 10.29
CA SER A 172 21.36 -0.93 11.35
C SER A 172 20.75 -0.93 12.77
N ARG A 173 19.63 -0.19 12.97
CA ARG A 173 18.93 -0.03 14.25
C ARG A 173 17.59 -0.73 14.30
N THR A 174 17.18 -1.34 13.20
CA THR A 174 15.90 -2.03 13.07
C THR A 174 16.08 -3.52 12.85
N ARG A 175 15.15 -4.32 13.35
CA ARG A 175 15.06 -5.74 12.95
C ARG A 175 14.32 -5.82 11.64
N HIS A 176 15.00 -6.26 10.59
CA HIS A 176 14.44 -6.34 9.26
C HIS A 176 13.65 -7.65 9.06
N LEU A 177 12.45 -7.51 8.48
CA LEU A 177 11.58 -8.58 7.99
C LEU A 177 11.23 -8.31 6.54
N SER A 178 11.46 -9.28 5.67
CA SER A 178 11.11 -9.17 4.25
C SER A 178 9.90 -10.02 3.93
N LEU A 179 8.86 -9.39 3.37
CA LEU A 179 7.67 -10.06 2.86
C LEU A 179 7.88 -10.44 1.40
N ARG A 180 7.43 -11.64 1.04
CA ARG A 180 7.39 -12.07 -0.35
C ARG A 180 6.05 -11.71 -1.01
N THR A 181 6.04 -11.70 -2.33
CA THR A 181 4.77 -11.65 -3.07
C THR A 181 4.02 -12.96 -2.86
N PRO A 182 2.77 -12.94 -2.41
CA PRO A 182 1.95 -14.14 -2.33
C PRO A 182 1.76 -14.78 -3.71
N THR A 183 1.73 -16.10 -3.76
CA THR A 183 1.45 -16.85 -4.99
C THR A 183 0.00 -16.68 -5.42
N THR A 184 -0.28 -16.89 -6.70
CA THR A 184 -1.66 -16.86 -7.23
C THR A 184 -2.57 -17.86 -6.49
N ALA A 185 -2.04 -19.02 -6.13
CA ALA A 185 -2.80 -20.02 -5.38
C ALA A 185 -3.18 -19.53 -3.98
N GLU A 186 -2.22 -18.96 -3.24
CA GLU A 186 -2.48 -18.40 -1.90
C GLU A 186 -3.49 -17.27 -1.91
N VAL A 187 -3.41 -16.37 -2.92
CA VAL A 187 -4.38 -15.28 -3.08
C VAL A 187 -5.77 -15.82 -3.44
N ARG A 188 -5.86 -16.80 -4.34
CA ARG A 188 -7.11 -17.46 -4.69
C ARG A 188 -7.77 -18.09 -3.47
N ASP A 189 -7.01 -18.85 -2.70
CA ASP A 189 -7.50 -19.58 -1.53
C ASP A 189 -7.98 -18.61 -0.44
N LEU A 190 -7.29 -17.49 -0.25
CA LEU A 190 -7.80 -16.39 0.59
C LEU A 190 -9.17 -15.90 0.13
N LEU A 191 -9.31 -15.59 -1.17
CA LEU A 191 -10.57 -15.05 -1.69
C LEU A 191 -11.73 -16.04 -1.49
N ILE A 192 -11.49 -17.34 -1.65
CA ILE A 192 -12.50 -18.38 -1.44
C ILE A 192 -12.85 -18.51 0.04
N HIS A 193 -11.86 -18.68 0.90
CA HIS A 193 -12.10 -19.03 2.30
C HIS A 193 -12.49 -17.83 3.18
N THR A 194 -11.90 -16.66 2.95
CA THR A 194 -12.16 -15.48 3.78
C THR A 194 -13.31 -14.63 3.25
N TYR A 195 -13.42 -14.51 1.92
CA TYR A 195 -14.41 -13.64 1.30
C TYR A 195 -15.56 -14.38 0.61
N SER A 196 -15.57 -15.73 0.66
CA SER A 196 -16.60 -16.58 0.04
C SER A 196 -16.82 -16.28 -1.46
N VAL A 197 -15.74 -15.95 -2.16
CA VAL A 197 -15.76 -15.65 -3.60
C VAL A 197 -15.86 -16.95 -4.39
N ASP A 198 -16.63 -16.93 -5.48
CA ASP A 198 -16.70 -18.04 -6.42
C ASP A 198 -15.31 -18.45 -6.93
N PRO A 199 -14.98 -19.76 -7.04
CA PRO A 199 -13.64 -20.22 -7.41
C PRO A 199 -13.14 -19.72 -8.77
N ALA A 200 -14.02 -19.52 -9.77
CA ALA A 200 -13.63 -19.01 -11.07
C ALA A 200 -13.26 -17.52 -10.97
N MET A 201 -14.07 -16.74 -10.26
CA MET A 201 -13.80 -15.33 -9.97
C MET A 201 -12.54 -15.16 -9.11
N ALA A 202 -12.36 -16.00 -8.09
CA ALA A 202 -11.17 -15.98 -7.24
C ALA A 202 -9.90 -16.27 -8.06
N SER A 203 -9.93 -17.24 -8.96
CA SER A 203 -8.82 -17.57 -9.86
C SER A 203 -8.49 -16.42 -10.82
N PHE A 204 -9.50 -15.78 -11.39
CA PHE A 204 -9.34 -14.58 -12.24
C PHE A 204 -8.69 -13.44 -11.43
N ALA A 205 -9.28 -13.08 -10.29
CA ALA A 205 -8.82 -11.96 -9.46
C ALA A 205 -7.40 -12.19 -8.93
N ALA A 206 -7.06 -13.42 -8.54
CA ALA A 206 -5.73 -13.79 -8.08
C ALA A 206 -4.67 -13.62 -9.19
N ARG A 207 -4.93 -14.09 -10.41
CA ARG A 207 -4.01 -13.89 -11.55
C ARG A 207 -3.87 -12.41 -11.90
N ALA A 208 -4.99 -11.71 -12.07
CA ALA A 208 -5.02 -10.32 -12.47
C ALA A 208 -4.38 -9.37 -11.46
N SER A 209 -4.34 -9.74 -10.18
CA SER A 209 -3.75 -8.94 -9.11
C SER A 209 -2.23 -9.06 -9.00
N GLN A 210 -1.63 -10.08 -9.60
CA GLN A 210 -0.19 -10.35 -9.55
C GLN A 210 0.37 -10.37 -8.10
N GLY A 211 -0.37 -11.00 -7.18
CA GLY A 211 0.01 -11.12 -5.77
C GLY A 211 -0.38 -9.92 -4.88
N HIS A 212 -0.99 -8.89 -5.44
CA HIS A 212 -1.45 -7.74 -4.65
C HIS A 212 -2.81 -8.04 -4.01
N ILE A 213 -2.83 -8.39 -2.70
CA ILE A 213 -4.03 -8.84 -1.98
C ILE A 213 -5.19 -7.83 -2.06
N GLY A 214 -4.93 -6.54 -1.79
CA GLY A 214 -5.96 -5.51 -1.83
C GLY A 214 -6.60 -5.35 -3.21
N ARG A 215 -5.79 -5.50 -4.27
CA ARG A 215 -6.26 -5.49 -5.65
C ARG A 215 -7.08 -6.74 -6.00
N ALA A 216 -6.62 -7.91 -5.55
CA ALA A 216 -7.35 -9.17 -5.73
C ALA A 216 -8.76 -9.07 -5.13
N ARG A 217 -8.86 -8.54 -3.90
CA ARG A 217 -10.14 -8.31 -3.23
C ARG A 217 -11.04 -7.35 -4.03
N GLY A 218 -10.50 -6.22 -4.49
CA GLY A 218 -11.25 -5.26 -5.31
C GLY A 218 -11.79 -5.90 -6.59
N LEU A 219 -10.93 -6.63 -7.35
CA LEU A 219 -11.35 -7.33 -8.56
C LEU A 219 -12.36 -8.44 -8.30
N ALA A 220 -12.29 -9.12 -7.17
CA ALA A 220 -13.21 -10.18 -6.80
C ALA A 220 -14.60 -9.65 -6.41
N LEU A 221 -14.65 -8.57 -5.63
CA LEU A 221 -15.89 -8.09 -5.00
C LEU A 221 -16.56 -6.91 -5.73
N GLU A 222 -15.79 -6.10 -6.49
CA GLU A 222 -16.27 -4.87 -7.10
C GLU A 222 -16.36 -5.01 -8.63
N GLU A 223 -17.56 -4.98 -9.16
CA GLU A 223 -17.79 -5.03 -10.62
C GLU A 223 -17.15 -3.83 -11.33
N GLN A 224 -17.23 -2.65 -10.73
CA GLN A 224 -16.63 -1.43 -11.29
C GLN A 224 -15.13 -1.53 -11.46
N ALA A 225 -14.43 -2.21 -10.54
CA ALA A 225 -12.99 -2.45 -10.66
C ALA A 225 -12.68 -3.35 -11.88
N ARG A 226 -13.48 -4.37 -12.13
CA ARG A 226 -13.34 -5.25 -13.30
C ARG A 226 -13.61 -4.52 -14.60
N LEU A 227 -14.70 -3.71 -14.65
CA LEU A 227 -15.07 -2.93 -15.84
C LEU A 227 -13.98 -1.91 -16.20
N ARG A 228 -13.42 -1.19 -15.20
CA ARG A 228 -12.32 -0.26 -15.43
C ARG A 228 -11.11 -0.98 -16.01
N ARG A 229 -10.66 -2.06 -15.35
CA ARG A 229 -9.54 -2.87 -15.86
C ARG A 229 -9.77 -3.32 -17.30
N GLN A 230 -10.95 -3.82 -17.62
CA GLN A 230 -11.30 -4.26 -18.97
C GLN A 230 -11.26 -3.11 -19.98
N SER A 231 -11.73 -1.92 -19.59
CA SER A 231 -11.67 -0.71 -20.41
C SER A 231 -10.23 -0.30 -20.69
N ASP A 232 -9.39 -0.25 -19.64
CA ASP A 232 -7.97 0.12 -19.76
C ASP A 232 -7.21 -0.82 -20.70
N LEU A 233 -7.40 -2.12 -20.55
CA LEU A 233 -6.78 -3.12 -21.42
C LEU A 233 -7.26 -3.04 -22.87
N ARG A 234 -8.56 -2.80 -23.10
CA ARG A 234 -9.13 -2.67 -24.45
C ARG A 234 -8.63 -1.41 -25.18
N THR A 235 -8.28 -0.38 -24.46
CA THR A 235 -7.80 0.88 -25.02
C THR A 235 -6.63 0.68 -25.98
N VAL A 236 -5.70 -0.23 -25.63
CA VAL A 236 -4.49 -0.54 -26.45
C VAL A 236 -4.84 -1.01 -27.86
N PHE A 237 -5.93 -1.77 -28.03
CA PHE A 237 -6.34 -2.30 -29.33
C PHE A 237 -6.98 -1.25 -30.24
N ASN A 238 -7.31 -0.07 -29.70
CA ASN A 238 -8.00 1.01 -30.43
C ASN A 238 -7.08 2.16 -30.84
N LEU A 239 -5.78 2.09 -30.53
CA LEU A 239 -4.81 3.13 -30.86
C LEU A 239 -4.49 3.12 -32.36
N ARG A 240 -4.99 4.12 -33.10
CA ARG A 240 -4.83 4.23 -34.56
C ARG A 240 -3.83 5.31 -34.97
N ASP A 241 -3.89 6.45 -34.33
CA ASP A 241 -3.14 7.66 -34.61
C ASP A 241 -2.86 8.46 -33.32
N VAL A 242 -2.10 9.56 -33.40
CA VAL A 242 -1.76 10.38 -32.25
C VAL A 242 -2.99 10.96 -31.56
N PRO A 243 -4.01 11.48 -32.25
CA PRO A 243 -5.25 11.93 -31.62
C PRO A 243 -5.93 10.84 -30.78
N SER A 244 -6.01 9.60 -31.28
CA SER A 244 -6.58 8.48 -30.53
C SER A 244 -5.76 8.13 -29.29
N CYS A 245 -4.42 8.30 -29.34
CA CYS A 245 -3.55 8.12 -28.16
C CYS A 245 -3.86 9.16 -27.06
N VAL A 246 -4.04 10.44 -27.44
CA VAL A 246 -4.36 11.52 -26.51
C VAL A 246 -5.73 11.30 -25.86
N VAL A 247 -6.73 10.92 -26.66
CA VAL A 247 -8.08 10.60 -26.14
C VAL A 247 -8.02 9.41 -25.17
N ALA A 248 -7.35 8.35 -25.55
CA ALA A 248 -7.15 7.14 -24.74
C ALA A 248 -6.48 7.44 -23.39
N ALA A 249 -5.45 8.29 -23.40
CA ALA A 249 -4.78 8.73 -22.18
C ALA A 249 -5.73 9.56 -21.29
N GLY A 250 -6.50 10.47 -21.90
CA GLY A 250 -7.50 11.27 -21.20
C GLY A 250 -8.56 10.43 -20.52
N ASP A 251 -9.09 9.43 -21.21
CA ASP A 251 -10.12 8.52 -20.68
C ASP A 251 -9.58 7.69 -19.51
N LEU A 252 -8.36 7.14 -19.61
CA LEU A 252 -7.71 6.39 -18.54
C LEU A 252 -7.52 7.25 -17.28
N VAL A 253 -6.92 8.44 -17.44
CA VAL A 253 -6.67 9.34 -16.30
C VAL A 253 -7.97 9.85 -15.69
N LYS A 254 -8.99 10.11 -16.50
CA LYS A 254 -10.32 10.49 -16.04
C LYS A 254 -10.96 9.38 -15.20
N ALA A 255 -10.99 8.15 -15.69
CA ALA A 255 -11.53 7.00 -14.98
C ALA A 255 -10.79 6.74 -13.65
N ALA A 256 -9.47 6.86 -13.65
CA ALA A 256 -8.65 6.78 -12.43
C ALA A 256 -8.98 7.89 -11.44
N THR A 257 -9.17 9.12 -11.93
CA THR A 257 -9.54 10.28 -11.12
C THR A 257 -10.92 10.12 -10.49
N GLU A 258 -11.90 9.67 -11.25
CA GLU A 258 -13.26 9.41 -10.75
C GLU A 258 -13.27 8.34 -9.65
N ALA A 259 -12.53 7.25 -9.85
CA ALA A 259 -12.39 6.19 -8.86
C ALA A 259 -11.73 6.67 -7.56
N ALA A 260 -10.64 7.43 -7.69
CA ALA A 260 -9.94 8.01 -6.54
C ALA A 260 -10.83 9.00 -5.77
N ASN A 261 -11.58 9.85 -6.49
CA ASN A 261 -12.48 10.81 -5.88
C ASN A 261 -13.60 10.12 -5.11
N ALA A 262 -14.28 9.15 -5.70
CA ALA A 262 -15.37 8.41 -5.03
C ALA A 262 -14.91 7.79 -3.70
N ARG A 263 -13.70 7.23 -3.68
CA ARG A 263 -13.12 6.65 -2.46
C ARG A 263 -12.68 7.73 -1.45
N SER A 264 -12.09 8.84 -1.94
CA SER A 264 -11.68 9.96 -1.08
C SER A 264 -12.89 10.62 -0.43
N ASP A 265 -13.98 10.84 -1.16
CA ASP A 265 -15.20 11.49 -0.66
C ASP A 265 -15.82 10.71 0.50
N GLN A 266 -15.77 9.37 0.47
CA GLN A 266 -16.23 8.54 1.59
C GLN A 266 -15.36 8.72 2.86
N LEU A 267 -14.04 8.77 2.69
CA LEU A 267 -13.12 9.00 3.81
C LEU A 267 -13.22 10.42 4.35
N ASP A 268 -13.32 11.41 3.46
CA ASP A 268 -13.43 12.81 3.81
C ASP A 268 -14.71 13.07 4.63
N ALA A 269 -15.84 12.44 4.25
CA ALA A 269 -17.10 12.53 5.01
C ALA A 269 -16.99 11.93 6.42
N GLN A 270 -16.32 10.79 6.57
CA GLN A 270 -16.11 10.17 7.87
C GLN A 270 -15.23 11.03 8.79
N GLU A 271 -14.16 11.60 8.26
CA GLU A 271 -13.26 12.48 9.02
C GLU A 271 -13.94 13.80 9.42
N ASP A 272 -14.75 14.37 8.52
CA ASP A 272 -15.53 15.57 8.83
C ASP A 272 -16.53 15.33 9.98
N GLU A 273 -17.20 14.17 10.01
CA GLU A 273 -18.08 13.78 11.09
C GLU A 273 -17.30 13.55 12.41
N GLN A 274 -16.13 12.92 12.35
CA GLN A 274 -15.26 12.73 13.51
C GLN A 274 -14.79 14.08 14.06
N LEU A 275 -14.42 15.03 13.19
CA LEU A 275 -14.03 16.38 13.60
C LEU A 275 -15.19 17.11 14.28
N LYS A 276 -16.40 17.03 13.73
CA LYS A 276 -17.60 17.64 14.34
C LYS A 276 -17.85 17.04 15.73
N ALA A 277 -17.81 15.70 15.84
CA ALA A 277 -18.00 15.00 17.11
C ALA A 277 -16.95 15.39 18.16
N ALA A 278 -15.67 15.49 17.76
CA ALA A 278 -14.56 15.85 18.65
C ALA A 278 -14.70 17.27 19.25
N PHE A 279 -15.31 18.20 18.51
CA PHE A 279 -15.55 19.57 18.97
C PHE A 279 -16.98 19.80 19.50
N GLY A 280 -17.82 18.76 19.59
CA GLY A 280 -19.20 18.87 20.06
C GLY A 280 -20.07 19.79 19.17
N ILE A 281 -19.81 19.78 17.85
CA ILE A 281 -20.53 20.63 16.89
C ILE A 281 -21.77 19.88 16.43
N GLU A 282 -22.93 20.25 16.94
CA GLU A 282 -24.23 19.77 16.45
C GLU A 282 -24.67 20.54 15.20
N GLU A 283 -25.46 19.92 14.33
CA GLU A 283 -26.03 20.59 13.15
C GLU A 283 -26.83 21.84 13.56
N GLY A 284 -26.39 23.00 13.07
CA GLY A 284 -27.01 24.29 13.39
C GLY A 284 -26.41 25.04 14.58
N SER A 285 -25.45 24.47 15.32
CA SER A 285 -24.79 25.18 16.43
C SER A 285 -23.73 26.17 15.92
N ARG A 286 -23.72 27.38 16.47
CA ARG A 286 -22.69 28.41 16.21
C ARG A 286 -21.55 28.27 17.21
N VAL A 287 -20.39 27.83 16.75
CA VAL A 287 -19.16 27.91 17.55
C VAL A 287 -18.71 29.37 17.65
N THR A 288 -18.54 29.90 18.86
CA THR A 288 -18.17 31.29 19.13
C THR A 288 -16.88 31.40 19.94
N GLY A 289 -16.19 32.50 19.85
CA GLY A 289 -15.01 32.83 20.68
C GLY A 289 -13.71 32.13 20.28
N SER A 290 -12.87 31.79 21.29
CA SER A 290 -11.56 31.15 21.08
C SER A 290 -11.68 29.74 20.48
N SER A 291 -12.74 29.02 20.82
CA SER A 291 -13.04 27.69 20.25
C SER A 291 -13.22 27.73 18.73
N LYS A 292 -13.76 28.81 18.16
CA LYS A 292 -13.92 28.97 16.72
C LYS A 292 -12.55 28.96 16.00
N LYS A 293 -11.56 29.69 16.52
CA LYS A 293 -10.21 29.73 15.90
C LYS A 293 -9.56 28.35 15.88
N THR A 294 -9.72 27.57 16.95
CA THR A 294 -9.18 26.22 17.07
C THR A 294 -9.87 25.27 16.08
N VAL A 295 -11.20 25.34 15.97
CA VAL A 295 -11.98 24.55 15.00
C VAL A 295 -11.62 24.91 13.57
N ASP A 296 -11.53 26.22 13.25
CA ASP A 296 -11.14 26.67 11.90
C ASP A 296 -9.73 26.23 11.53
N ALA A 297 -8.78 26.25 12.48
CA ALA A 297 -7.42 25.76 12.27
C ALA A 297 -7.40 24.24 12.02
N ALA A 298 -8.10 23.45 12.84
CA ALA A 298 -8.21 22.01 12.68
C ALA A 298 -8.87 21.64 11.33
N LYS A 299 -9.97 22.32 10.97
CA LYS A 299 -10.65 22.14 9.68
C LYS A 299 -9.74 22.47 8.49
N LYS A 300 -8.97 23.56 8.59
CA LYS A 300 -8.01 23.93 7.54
C LYS A 300 -6.91 22.88 7.37
N GLN A 301 -6.41 22.35 8.47
CA GLN A 301 -5.41 21.28 8.46
C GLN A 301 -6.01 20.01 7.84
N LEU A 302 -7.20 19.59 8.26
CA LEU A 302 -7.91 18.44 7.71
C LEU A 302 -8.11 18.58 6.19
N LEU A 303 -8.62 19.69 5.71
CA LEU A 303 -8.80 19.97 4.27
C LEU A 303 -7.48 19.89 3.48
N THR A 304 -6.37 20.32 4.09
CA THR A 304 -5.03 20.21 3.45
C THR A 304 -4.61 18.75 3.33
N THR A 305 -4.80 17.96 4.38
CA THR A 305 -4.54 16.52 4.40
C THR A 305 -5.40 15.77 3.39
N GLN A 306 -6.72 16.01 3.38
CA GLN A 306 -7.67 15.43 2.41
C GLN A 306 -7.28 15.73 0.97
N LYS A 307 -6.90 16.99 0.67
CA LYS A 307 -6.45 17.38 -0.68
C LYS A 307 -5.16 16.67 -1.10
N SER A 308 -4.21 16.52 -0.20
CA SER A 308 -2.95 15.81 -0.46
C SER A 308 -3.18 14.30 -0.68
N ARG A 309 -3.99 13.68 0.19
CA ARG A 309 -4.42 12.29 0.05
C ARG A 309 -5.12 12.01 -1.28
N ARG A 310 -6.04 12.88 -1.70
CA ARG A 310 -6.76 12.76 -2.98
C ARG A 310 -5.80 12.73 -4.17
N LYS A 311 -4.81 13.61 -4.20
CA LYS A 311 -3.78 13.61 -5.25
C LYS A 311 -2.97 12.31 -5.28
N ARG A 312 -2.64 11.76 -4.10
CA ARG A 312 -1.97 10.47 -4.00
C ARG A 312 -2.85 9.34 -4.53
N MET A 313 -4.12 9.28 -4.11
CA MET A 313 -5.05 8.25 -4.56
C MET A 313 -5.25 8.24 -6.08
N ILE A 314 -5.26 9.41 -6.72
CA ILE A 314 -5.31 9.51 -8.19
C ILE A 314 -4.08 8.85 -8.82
N ARG A 315 -2.88 9.11 -8.30
CA ARG A 315 -1.65 8.48 -8.81
C ARG A 315 -1.65 6.97 -8.60
N ASP A 316 -2.12 6.51 -7.45
CA ASP A 316 -2.21 5.10 -7.13
C ASP A 316 -3.21 4.38 -8.07
N GLU A 317 -4.33 5.03 -8.44
CA GLU A 317 -5.28 4.47 -9.42
C GLU A 317 -4.68 4.46 -10.83
N VAL A 318 -3.95 5.52 -11.24
CA VAL A 318 -3.23 5.53 -12.53
C VAL A 318 -2.15 4.43 -12.54
N ASP A 319 -1.37 4.28 -11.47
CA ASP A 319 -0.35 3.23 -11.38
C ASP A 319 -0.96 1.83 -11.51
N ARG A 320 -2.16 1.59 -10.96
CA ARG A 320 -2.89 0.33 -11.13
C ARG A 320 -3.20 0.05 -12.60
N SER A 321 -3.68 1.03 -13.34
CA SER A 321 -3.92 0.89 -14.79
C SER A 321 -2.61 0.60 -15.54
N LEU A 322 -1.50 1.25 -15.17
CA LEU A 322 -0.19 0.98 -15.75
C LEU A 322 0.31 -0.44 -15.46
N VAL A 323 0.08 -0.97 -14.27
CA VAL A 323 0.38 -2.37 -13.92
C VAL A 323 -0.47 -3.35 -14.73
N ASP A 324 -1.73 -3.01 -15.05
CA ASP A 324 -2.58 -3.82 -15.94
C ASP A 324 -2.02 -3.87 -17.36
N LEU A 325 -1.57 -2.73 -17.89
CA LEU A 325 -0.92 -2.66 -19.20
C LEU A 325 0.41 -3.41 -19.20
N LEU A 326 1.19 -3.35 -18.13
CA LEU A 326 2.42 -4.13 -17.96
C LEU A 326 2.12 -5.64 -18.06
N GLY A 327 1.08 -6.11 -17.36
CA GLY A 327 0.63 -7.50 -17.42
C GLY A 327 0.17 -7.91 -18.83
N LEU A 328 -0.49 -7.02 -19.56
CA LEU A 328 -0.91 -7.27 -20.94
C LEU A 328 0.31 -7.45 -21.87
N PHE A 329 1.27 -6.52 -21.84
CA PHE A 329 2.45 -6.62 -22.73
C PHE A 329 3.43 -7.72 -22.30
N ARG A 330 3.48 -8.08 -21.01
CA ARG A 330 4.14 -9.31 -20.56
C ARG A 330 3.53 -10.54 -21.25
N ASP A 331 2.21 -10.65 -21.27
CA ASP A 331 1.52 -11.77 -21.90
C ASP A 331 1.77 -11.81 -23.42
N VAL A 332 1.77 -10.65 -24.09
CA VAL A 332 2.14 -10.53 -25.52
C VAL A 332 3.56 -11.03 -25.74
N LEU A 333 4.51 -10.62 -24.91
CA LEU A 333 5.91 -11.04 -25.01
C LEU A 333 6.06 -12.55 -24.78
N LEU A 334 5.33 -13.13 -23.82
CA LEU A 334 5.34 -14.58 -23.58
C LEU A 334 4.85 -15.37 -24.80
N ILE A 335 3.80 -14.90 -25.47
CA ILE A 335 3.29 -15.50 -26.70
C ILE A 335 4.34 -15.39 -27.83
N GLN A 336 4.97 -14.24 -27.99
CA GLN A 336 6.02 -14.02 -29.01
C GLN A 336 7.27 -14.92 -28.80
N LEU A 337 7.55 -15.28 -27.54
CA LEU A 337 8.68 -16.14 -27.16
C LEU A 337 8.29 -17.62 -27.05
N ASP A 338 7.06 -17.99 -27.42
CA ASP A 338 6.51 -19.36 -27.31
C ASP A 338 6.71 -19.96 -25.90
N SER A 339 6.46 -19.15 -24.87
CA SER A 339 6.64 -19.53 -23.47
C SER A 339 5.42 -20.30 -22.93
N ASN A 340 5.69 -21.37 -22.16
CA ASN A 340 4.66 -22.16 -21.48
C ASN A 340 4.18 -21.53 -20.15
N LEU A 341 4.62 -20.32 -19.78
CA LEU A 341 4.18 -19.65 -18.58
C LEU A 341 2.72 -19.24 -18.68
N GLU A 342 2.04 -19.29 -17.55
CA GLU A 342 0.63 -18.90 -17.44
C GLU A 342 0.45 -17.41 -17.78
N LEU A 343 -0.54 -17.10 -18.63
CA LEU A 343 -0.91 -15.73 -18.96
C LEU A 343 -1.76 -15.14 -17.83
N ILE A 344 -1.53 -13.85 -17.55
CA ILE A 344 -2.34 -13.07 -16.59
C ILE A 344 -3.74 -12.84 -17.17
N ASN A 345 -3.82 -12.51 -18.46
CA ASN A 345 -5.03 -12.12 -19.17
C ASN A 345 -5.56 -13.26 -20.08
N GLN A 346 -5.76 -14.44 -19.52
CA GLN A 346 -6.22 -15.62 -20.29
C GLN A 346 -7.52 -15.38 -21.02
N GLU A 347 -8.41 -14.58 -20.44
CA GLU A 347 -9.71 -14.21 -21.02
C GLU A 347 -9.58 -13.38 -22.32
N MET A 348 -8.42 -12.77 -22.57
CA MET A 348 -8.13 -11.96 -23.76
C MET A 348 -7.16 -12.67 -24.72
N ARG A 349 -6.92 -13.97 -24.56
CA ARG A 349 -5.93 -14.71 -25.35
C ARG A 349 -6.02 -14.47 -26.87
N PRO A 350 -7.21 -14.50 -27.50
CA PRO A 350 -7.30 -14.27 -28.96
C PRO A 350 -6.79 -12.88 -29.38
N GLN A 351 -7.08 -11.85 -28.59
CA GLN A 351 -6.62 -10.47 -28.82
C GLN A 351 -5.11 -10.34 -28.62
N LEU A 352 -4.56 -11.01 -27.59
CA LEU A 352 -3.13 -11.04 -27.30
C LEU A 352 -2.35 -11.72 -28.42
N GLU A 353 -2.84 -12.86 -28.95
CA GLU A 353 -2.27 -13.57 -30.09
C GLU A 353 -2.27 -12.70 -31.37
N GLN A 354 -3.35 -11.95 -31.62
CA GLN A 354 -3.40 -10.99 -32.73
C GLN A 354 -2.38 -9.85 -32.57
N LEU A 355 -2.21 -9.33 -31.34
CA LEU A 355 -1.23 -8.28 -31.08
C LEU A 355 0.19 -8.82 -31.21
N ALA A 356 0.48 -10.01 -30.69
CA ALA A 356 1.76 -10.69 -30.78
C ALA A 356 2.16 -10.95 -32.25
N ALA A 357 1.21 -11.33 -33.09
CA ALA A 357 1.46 -11.57 -34.54
C ALA A 357 1.76 -10.29 -35.34
N ARG A 358 1.34 -9.11 -34.84
CA ARG A 358 1.54 -7.81 -35.51
C ARG A 358 2.75 -7.03 -35.02
N SER A 359 3.43 -7.48 -33.97
CA SER A 359 4.56 -6.81 -33.33
C SER A 359 5.71 -7.79 -33.11
N LYS A 360 6.90 -7.25 -32.80
CA LYS A 360 8.11 -8.05 -32.50
C LYS A 360 8.33 -8.08 -30.98
N ALA A 361 9.03 -9.09 -30.50
CA ALA A 361 9.41 -9.18 -29.07
C ALA A 361 10.22 -7.95 -28.61
N SER A 362 11.06 -7.37 -29.48
CA SER A 362 11.78 -6.12 -29.21
C SER A 362 10.85 -4.93 -28.99
N ASP A 363 9.69 -4.88 -29.66
CA ASP A 363 8.72 -3.80 -29.50
C ASP A 363 7.98 -3.95 -28.17
N SER A 364 7.58 -5.17 -27.83
CA SER A 364 6.98 -5.48 -26.53
C SER A 364 7.93 -5.14 -25.38
N THR A 365 9.22 -5.43 -25.51
CA THR A 365 10.23 -5.06 -24.50
C THR A 365 10.33 -3.54 -24.32
N ARG A 366 10.37 -2.78 -25.42
CA ARG A 366 10.40 -1.31 -25.37
C ARG A 366 9.15 -0.73 -24.71
N ILE A 367 7.97 -1.31 -25.00
CA ILE A 367 6.73 -0.88 -24.38
C ILE A 367 6.75 -1.17 -22.87
N LEU A 368 7.23 -2.34 -22.44
CA LEU A 368 7.39 -2.66 -21.04
C LEU A 368 8.31 -1.66 -20.32
N GLU A 369 9.44 -1.30 -20.93
CA GLU A 369 10.35 -0.27 -20.40
C GLU A 369 9.68 1.12 -20.37
N ALA A 370 8.88 1.48 -21.38
CA ALA A 370 8.13 2.73 -21.40
C ALA A 370 7.06 2.79 -20.30
N ILE A 371 6.38 1.67 -20.01
CA ILE A 371 5.40 1.59 -18.90
C ILE A 371 6.13 1.81 -17.58
N GLU A 372 7.25 1.13 -17.32
CA GLU A 372 8.03 1.30 -16.09
C GLU A 372 8.57 2.73 -15.95
N TYR A 373 9.05 3.35 -17.03
CA TYR A 373 9.44 4.75 -17.04
C TYR A 373 8.27 5.68 -16.69
N THR A 374 7.08 5.42 -17.25
CA THR A 374 5.87 6.20 -16.98
C THR A 374 5.45 6.08 -15.51
N ARG A 375 5.50 4.88 -14.94
CA ARG A 375 5.23 4.63 -13.52
C ARG A 375 6.18 5.45 -12.64
N ALA A 376 7.48 5.36 -12.90
CA ALA A 376 8.49 6.13 -12.18
C ALA A 376 8.26 7.65 -12.31
N SER A 377 7.89 8.14 -13.50
CA SER A 377 7.61 9.55 -13.76
C SER A 377 6.37 10.06 -12.98
N VAL A 378 5.30 9.28 -12.92
CA VAL A 378 4.09 9.61 -12.14
C VAL A 378 4.42 9.65 -10.65
N GLN A 379 5.25 8.74 -10.15
CA GLN A 379 5.72 8.76 -8.76
C GLN A 379 6.64 9.97 -8.48
N ALA A 380 7.45 10.38 -9.45
CA ALA A 380 8.30 11.57 -9.38
C ALA A 380 7.55 12.90 -9.62
N ASN A 381 6.21 12.87 -9.54
CA ASN A 381 5.34 14.06 -9.63
C ASN A 381 5.13 14.65 -11.05
N THR A 382 5.43 13.93 -12.10
CA THR A 382 4.99 14.31 -13.46
C THR A 382 3.45 14.28 -13.50
N PRO A 383 2.78 15.27 -14.13
CA PRO A 383 1.34 15.23 -14.33
C PRO A 383 0.90 13.92 -15.01
N PRO A 384 -0.01 13.13 -14.41
CA PRO A 384 -0.40 11.83 -14.95
C PRO A 384 -0.86 11.87 -16.40
N GLN A 385 -1.58 12.92 -16.80
CA GLN A 385 -2.05 13.12 -18.17
C GLN A 385 -0.90 13.11 -19.18
N LEU A 386 0.13 13.90 -18.96
CA LEU A 386 1.28 13.98 -19.87
C LEU A 386 2.08 12.68 -19.92
N ALA A 387 2.25 12.04 -18.76
CA ALA A 387 3.00 10.78 -18.69
C ALA A 387 2.27 9.65 -19.44
N VAL A 388 0.95 9.56 -19.30
CA VAL A 388 0.12 8.55 -19.97
C VAL A 388 -0.04 8.86 -21.46
N GLU A 389 -0.14 10.12 -21.88
CA GLU A 389 -0.13 10.51 -23.31
C GLU A 389 1.15 10.04 -24.00
N ALA A 390 2.31 10.31 -23.41
CA ALA A 390 3.60 9.85 -23.94
C ALA A 390 3.65 8.31 -24.03
N LEU A 391 3.12 7.60 -23.01
CA LEU A 391 3.02 6.14 -23.04
C LEU A 391 2.11 5.64 -24.15
N MET A 392 0.92 6.19 -24.34
CA MET A 392 0.00 5.74 -25.39
C MET A 392 0.61 5.92 -26.78
N ILE A 393 1.38 6.99 -27.00
CA ILE A 393 2.15 7.21 -28.23
C ILE A 393 3.25 6.14 -28.38
N ALA A 394 3.98 5.83 -27.30
CA ALA A 394 5.01 4.79 -27.31
C ALA A 394 4.43 3.38 -27.52
N ILE A 395 3.24 3.08 -27.03
CA ILE A 395 2.52 1.83 -27.32
C ILE A 395 2.16 1.75 -28.80
N LYS A 396 1.71 2.85 -29.40
CA LYS A 396 1.35 2.92 -30.81
C LYS A 396 2.56 2.82 -31.73
N ASP A 397 3.66 3.48 -31.37
CA ASP A 397 4.93 3.47 -32.10
C ASP A 397 6.10 3.22 -31.11
N PRO A 398 6.51 1.96 -30.92
CA PRO A 398 7.56 1.61 -29.96
C PRO A 398 8.94 2.23 -30.25
N LEU A 399 9.15 2.79 -31.45
CA LEU A 399 10.38 3.51 -31.76
C LEU A 399 10.44 4.89 -31.10
N LEU A 400 9.29 5.44 -30.68
CA LEU A 400 9.18 6.70 -29.96
C LEU A 400 9.23 6.50 -28.43
N ALA A 401 9.36 5.27 -27.94
CA ALA A 401 9.49 4.99 -26.52
C ALA A 401 10.73 5.70 -25.95
N PRO A 402 10.63 6.35 -24.77
CA PRO A 402 11.78 6.95 -24.13
C PRO A 402 12.82 5.86 -23.84
N GLY A 403 14.04 6.05 -24.41
CA GLY A 403 15.17 5.16 -24.15
C GLY A 403 15.57 5.22 -22.66
N ARG A 404 16.20 4.15 -22.16
CA ARG A 404 16.82 4.17 -20.83
C ARG A 404 17.78 5.35 -20.73
N VAL A 405 17.46 6.33 -19.91
CA VAL A 405 18.47 7.26 -19.41
C VAL A 405 19.35 6.43 -18.50
N HIS A 406 20.51 5.96 -19.01
CA HIS A 406 21.55 5.40 -18.16
C HIS A 406 21.88 6.48 -17.11
N LYS A 407 21.48 6.27 -15.86
CA LYS A 407 22.07 7.00 -14.75
C LYS A 407 23.56 6.64 -14.74
N GLN A 408 24.39 7.56 -15.21
CA GLN A 408 25.83 7.54 -14.96
C GLN A 408 26.09 7.84 -13.48
#